data_2a219a968d2cdcc262617ccb17dabbb6
#
_entry.id   2a219a968d2cdcc262617ccb17dabbb6
#
_cell.length_a   1.000
_cell.length_b   1.000
_cell.length_c   1.000
_cell.angle_alpha   90.00
_cell.angle_beta   90.00
_cell.angle_gamma   90.00
#
_symmetry.space_group_name_H-M   'P 1'
#
loop_
_entity.id
_entity.type
_entity.pdbx_description
1 polymer ?
#
loop_
_entity_poly.entity_id
_entity_poly.type
_entity_poly.pdbx_seq_one_letter_code
_entity_poly.pdbx_strand_id
1 'polypeptide(L)'
;MDVRLYVGNLAKSTTEDELKNLFTQAGSVASVDMVKDRNSGESKGFAFITMGEQTEADKAISMFNAYSLADRELKVNVAKPKVEHAK
;
A
#
# COMPACT_ATOMS: atom_id res chain seq x y z
N MET A 1 0.12 -11.15 -13.15
CA MET A 1 -1.20 -10.75 -12.64
C MET A 1 -1.01 -9.75 -11.51
N ASP A 2 -1.64 -8.62 -11.63
CA ASP A 2 -1.44 -7.56 -10.63
C ASP A 2 -2.15 -7.88 -9.33
N VAL A 3 -1.47 -7.58 -8.25
CA VAL A 3 -2.02 -7.78 -6.91
C VAL A 3 -2.03 -6.43 -6.21
N ARG A 4 -3.17 -6.06 -5.68
CA ARG A 4 -3.31 -4.79 -5.02
C ARG A 4 -3.18 -4.96 -3.51
N LEU A 5 -2.40 -4.09 -2.89
CA LEU A 5 -2.17 -4.13 -1.46
C LEU A 5 -2.78 -2.90 -0.80
N TYR A 6 -3.32 -3.11 0.40
CA TYR A 6 -3.79 -2.02 1.23
C TYR A 6 -2.68 -1.68 2.23
N VAL A 7 -2.34 -0.41 2.32
CA VAL A 7 -1.35 0.08 3.28
C VAL A 7 -2.02 1.15 4.12
N GLY A 8 -2.15 0.88 5.39
CA GLY A 8 -2.84 1.80 6.30
C GLY A 8 -1.94 2.30 7.42
N ASN A 9 -2.52 3.17 8.22
CA ASN A 9 -1.84 3.78 9.36
C ASN A 9 -0.63 4.62 8.93
N LEU A 10 -0.76 5.30 7.78
CA LEU A 10 0.30 6.14 7.26
C LEU A 10 0.30 7.50 7.96
N ALA A 11 1.51 8.08 8.08
CA ALA A 11 1.62 9.44 8.55
C ALA A 11 1.15 10.39 7.46
N LYS A 12 0.62 11.53 7.84
CA LYS A 12 0.17 12.51 6.86
C LYS A 12 1.29 13.02 5.98
N SER A 13 2.51 12.97 6.49
CA SER A 13 3.67 13.42 5.74
C SER A 13 4.20 12.39 4.75
N THR A 14 3.69 11.15 4.82
CA THR A 14 4.15 10.11 3.91
C THR A 14 3.67 10.38 2.50
N THR A 15 4.56 10.28 1.53
CA THR A 15 4.25 10.57 0.13
C THR A 15 4.20 9.30 -0.70
N GLU A 16 3.66 9.44 -1.92
CA GLU A 16 3.63 8.33 -2.86
C GLU A 16 5.04 7.85 -3.18
N ASP A 17 5.95 8.79 -3.34
CA ASP A 17 7.33 8.43 -3.67
C ASP A 17 7.98 7.60 -2.57
N GLU A 18 7.70 7.94 -1.33
CA GLU A 18 8.22 7.18 -0.22
C GLU A 18 7.69 5.75 -0.23
N LEU A 19 6.41 5.60 -0.46
CA LEU A 19 5.81 4.28 -0.52
C LEU A 19 6.33 3.48 -1.70
N LYS A 20 6.45 4.13 -2.84
CA LYS A 20 6.98 3.46 -4.02
C LYS A 20 8.40 2.96 -3.77
N ASN A 21 9.24 3.82 -3.25
CA ASN A 21 10.62 3.45 -2.95
C ASN A 21 10.70 2.33 -1.93
N LEU A 22 9.85 2.39 -0.92
CA LEU A 22 9.84 1.38 0.11
C LEU A 22 9.43 0.02 -0.46
N PHE A 23 8.32 -0.02 -1.18
CA PHE A 23 7.80 -1.28 -1.70
C PHE A 23 8.59 -1.84 -2.86
N THR A 24 9.36 -1.00 -3.55
CA THR A 24 10.25 -1.46 -4.60
C THR A 24 11.30 -2.42 -4.05
N GLN A 25 11.60 -2.34 -2.78
CA GLN A 25 12.53 -3.26 -2.15
C GLN A 25 11.99 -4.69 -2.09
N ALA A 26 10.68 -4.83 -2.12
CA ALA A 26 10.07 -6.15 -2.09
C ALA A 26 9.81 -6.71 -3.48
N GLY A 27 9.77 -5.85 -4.49
CA GLY A 27 9.51 -6.30 -5.85
C GLY A 27 9.10 -5.14 -6.74
N SER A 28 8.54 -5.47 -7.88
CA SER A 28 8.14 -4.45 -8.85
C SER A 28 6.82 -3.81 -8.45
N VAL A 29 6.84 -2.50 -8.31
CA VAL A 29 5.64 -1.73 -8.01
C VAL A 29 5.05 -1.22 -9.31
N ALA A 30 3.84 -1.64 -9.62
CA ALA A 30 3.18 -1.20 -10.85
C ALA A 30 2.56 0.18 -10.68
N SER A 31 1.96 0.44 -9.52
CA SER A 31 1.39 1.75 -9.26
C SER A 31 1.18 1.96 -7.77
N VAL A 32 1.05 3.23 -7.40
CA VAL A 32 0.78 3.63 -6.02
C VAL A 32 -0.37 4.63 -6.08
N ASP A 33 -1.44 4.34 -5.33
CA ASP A 33 -2.60 5.22 -5.25
C ASP A 33 -2.74 5.71 -3.81
N MET A 34 -2.32 6.92 -3.56
CA MET A 34 -2.45 7.54 -2.26
C MET A 34 -3.84 8.14 -2.13
N VAL A 35 -4.57 7.77 -1.10
CA VAL A 35 -5.90 8.32 -0.88
C VAL A 35 -5.79 9.60 -0.09
N LYS A 36 -6.35 10.67 -0.63
CA LYS A 36 -6.27 11.98 -0.01
C LYS A 36 -7.66 12.55 0.23
N ASP A 37 -7.74 13.43 1.22
CA ASP A 37 -8.96 14.14 1.50
C ASP A 37 -9.15 15.22 0.46
N ARG A 38 -10.33 15.28 -0.15
CA ARG A 38 -10.61 16.26 -1.18
C ARG A 38 -10.59 17.67 -0.67
N ASN A 39 -11.04 17.87 0.56
CA ASN A 39 -11.16 19.21 1.11
C ASN A 39 -9.83 19.79 1.55
N SER A 40 -9.00 18.98 2.21
CA SER A 40 -7.75 19.48 2.75
C SER A 40 -6.53 19.11 1.90
N GLY A 41 -6.67 18.13 1.01
CA GLY A 41 -5.56 17.64 0.22
C GLY A 41 -4.58 16.77 1.00
N GLU A 42 -4.89 16.49 2.25
CA GLU A 42 -4.02 15.67 3.08
C GLU A 42 -4.30 14.19 2.91
N SER A 43 -3.29 13.38 3.17
CA SER A 43 -3.45 11.93 3.12
C SER A 43 -4.44 11.49 4.19
N LYS A 44 -5.31 10.56 3.81
CA LYS A 44 -6.24 9.98 4.77
C LYS A 44 -5.61 8.92 5.65
N GLY A 45 -4.33 8.65 5.44
CA GLY A 45 -3.62 7.69 6.25
C GLY A 45 -3.59 6.30 5.66
N PHE A 46 -4.01 6.15 4.42
CA PHE A 46 -3.90 4.84 3.75
C PHE A 46 -3.72 5.03 2.26
N ALA A 47 -3.23 3.98 1.63
CA ALA A 47 -2.96 3.99 0.21
C ALA A 47 -3.10 2.58 -0.34
N PHE A 48 -3.14 2.47 -1.66
CA PHE A 48 -3.16 1.18 -2.32
C PHE A 48 -1.94 1.08 -3.22
N ILE A 49 -1.28 -0.07 -3.17
CA ILE A 49 -0.09 -0.30 -3.98
C ILE A 49 -0.33 -1.54 -4.82
N THR A 50 -0.11 -1.42 -6.14
CA THR A 50 -0.28 -2.54 -7.04
C THR A 50 1.09 -3.15 -7.33
N MET A 51 1.25 -4.42 -7.02
CA MET A 51 2.48 -5.15 -7.30
C MET A 51 2.26 -6.02 -8.53
N GLY A 52 3.35 -6.34 -9.21
CA GLY A 52 3.23 -7.09 -10.46
C GLY A 52 2.96 -8.56 -10.30
N GLU A 53 3.33 -9.14 -9.16
CA GLU A 53 3.16 -10.57 -8.93
C GLU A 53 2.74 -10.88 -7.51
N GLN A 54 2.06 -12.00 -7.35
CA GLN A 54 1.59 -12.43 -6.04
C GLN A 54 2.74 -12.69 -5.07
N THR A 55 3.81 -13.30 -5.55
CA THR A 55 4.95 -13.58 -4.68
C THR A 55 5.59 -12.30 -4.16
N GLU A 56 5.65 -11.29 -5.01
CA GLU A 56 6.18 -10.00 -4.60
C GLU A 56 5.26 -9.31 -3.61
N ALA A 57 3.95 -9.43 -3.84
CA ALA A 57 2.98 -8.87 -2.92
C ALA A 57 3.05 -9.52 -1.56
N ASP A 58 3.18 -10.85 -1.53
CA ASP A 58 3.32 -11.58 -0.27
C ASP A 58 4.57 -11.15 0.47
N LYS A 59 5.65 -10.97 -0.26
CA LYS A 59 6.90 -10.53 0.32
C LYS A 59 6.76 -9.13 0.91
N ALA A 60 6.08 -8.25 0.20
CA ALA A 60 5.86 -6.89 0.69
C ALA A 60 5.05 -6.89 1.98
N ILE A 61 4.02 -7.71 2.05
CA ILE A 61 3.23 -7.83 3.26
C ILE A 61 4.10 -8.30 4.41
N SER A 62 4.89 -9.34 4.17
CA SER A 62 5.76 -9.91 5.19
C SER A 62 6.79 -8.92 5.68
N MET A 63 7.34 -8.12 4.76
CA MET A 63 8.39 -7.17 5.10
C MET A 63 7.88 -5.92 5.79
N PHE A 64 6.70 -5.46 5.39
CA PHE A 64 6.24 -4.15 5.79
C PHE A 64 5.04 -4.12 6.71
N ASN A 65 4.39 -5.25 6.94
CA ASN A 65 3.34 -5.29 7.93
C ASN A 65 3.99 -5.06 9.29
N ALA A 66 3.51 -4.06 10.01
CA ALA A 66 4.08 -3.62 11.29
C ALA A 66 5.45 -2.94 11.13
N TYR A 67 5.79 -2.53 9.92
CA TYR A 67 7.01 -1.78 9.67
C TYR A 67 6.84 -0.35 10.20
N SER A 68 7.84 0.12 10.93
CA SER A 68 7.78 1.47 11.49
C SER A 68 8.25 2.49 10.46
N LEU A 69 7.35 3.36 10.05
CA LEU A 69 7.66 4.43 9.12
C LEU A 69 7.12 5.73 9.70
N ALA A 70 7.99 6.71 9.87
CA ALA A 70 7.63 8.01 10.44
C ALA A 70 6.91 7.85 11.78
N ASP A 71 7.44 6.96 12.62
CA ASP A 71 6.91 6.68 13.95
C ASP A 71 5.50 6.04 13.93
N ARG A 72 5.13 5.48 12.79
CA ARG A 72 3.85 4.78 12.68
C ARG A 72 4.06 3.38 12.16
N GLU A 73 3.34 2.46 12.76
CA GLU A 73 3.42 1.06 12.36
C GLU A 73 2.45 0.82 11.21
N LEU A 74 2.99 0.46 10.06
CA LEU A 74 2.18 0.26 8.87
C LEU A 74 1.33 -1.00 8.97
N LYS A 75 0.15 -0.93 8.37
CA LYS A 75 -0.75 -2.07 8.26
C LYS A 75 -0.84 -2.44 6.80
N VAL A 76 -0.28 -3.57 6.43
CA VAL A 76 -0.23 -4.01 5.03
C VAL A 76 -0.99 -5.31 4.86
N ASN A 77 -1.95 -5.31 3.95
CA ASN A 77 -2.75 -6.50 3.64
C ASN A 77 -3.08 -6.50 2.16
N VAL A 78 -3.51 -7.67 1.69
CA VAL A 78 -3.98 -7.76 0.32
C VAL A 78 -5.33 -7.05 0.23
N ALA A 79 -5.42 -6.10 -0.68
CA ALA A 79 -6.67 -5.41 -0.95
C ALA A 79 -7.37 -6.19 -2.06
N LYS A 80 -8.26 -7.09 -1.69
CA LYS A 80 -8.96 -7.88 -2.68
C LYS A 80 -9.98 -7.02 -3.39
N PRO A 81 -10.07 -7.12 -4.71
CA PRO A 81 -11.15 -6.44 -5.40
C PRO A 81 -12.46 -7.02 -4.89
N LYS A 82 -13.47 -6.21 -4.84
CA LYS A 82 -14.76 -6.67 -4.48
C LYS A 82 -15.23 -7.61 -5.53
N VAL A 83 -15.20 -8.84 -5.24
CA VAL A 83 -15.69 -9.81 -6.17
C VAL A 83 -17.10 -10.00 -5.85
N GLU A 84 -17.71 -9.80 -6.61
CA GLU A 84 -18.86 -10.07 -6.35
C GLU A 84 -19.33 -11.28 -6.77
N HIS A 85 -19.11 -11.59 -6.79
CA HIS A 85 -19.41 -12.52 -7.07
C HIS A 85 -19.88 -13.34 -6.70
N ALA A 86 -20.15 -13.52 -6.86
CA ALA A 86 -20.46 -14.24 -6.71
C ALA A 86 -20.82 -15.00 -6.61
N LYS A 87 -21.03 -15.33 -6.76
CA LYS A 87 -21.34 -15.96 -6.69
C LYS A 87 -21.59 -16.21 -6.46
#